data_9a0cd69e4b966b7658b06070f781cc5b
#
_entry.id   9a0cd69e4b966b7658b06070f781cc5b
#
_cell.length_a   1.000
_cell.length_b   1.000
_cell.length_c   1.000
_cell.angle_alpha   90.00
_cell.angle_beta   90.00
_cell.angle_gamma   90.00
#
_symmetry.space_group_name_H-M   'P 1'
#
loop_
_entity.id
_entity.type
_entity.pdbx_description
1 polymer ?
#
loop_
_entity_poly.entity_id
_entity_poly.type
_entity_poly.pdbx_seq_one_letter_code
_entity_poly.pdbx_strand_id
1 'polypeptide(L)'
;MTRLHSEDYQALAEFRYLLRKFLRFSKDFLRTTAGLNPEQYEALLAVKAFAAPVGLTISELSERLQVKHHSAVNIVDRLVERKLITREAGETDRRRRHVQLTAKGEKLIEELAPVHRKEIRMRSAEMIKVLERLRK
;
A
#
# COMPACT_ATOMS: atom_id res chain seq x y z
N MET A 1 -22.49 0.29 -27.26
CA MET A 1 -21.46 -0.51 -26.60
C MET A 1 -20.33 -0.79 -27.58
N THR A 2 -19.12 -0.41 -27.22
CA THR A 2 -17.95 -0.61 -28.07
C THR A 2 -17.49 -2.06 -27.99
N ARG A 3 -17.38 -2.72 -29.14
CA ARG A 3 -16.88 -4.09 -29.19
C ARG A 3 -15.35 -4.08 -29.08
N LEU A 4 -14.81 -4.93 -28.20
CA LEU A 4 -13.38 -5.06 -28.02
C LEU A 4 -12.76 -5.95 -29.10
N HIS A 5 -11.55 -5.61 -29.48
CA HIS A 5 -10.75 -6.41 -30.40
C HIS A 5 -9.79 -7.33 -29.65
N SER A 6 -9.19 -8.27 -30.37
CA SER A 6 -8.24 -9.23 -29.79
C SER A 6 -7.11 -8.53 -29.00
N GLU A 7 -6.61 -7.43 -29.53
CA GLU A 7 -5.54 -6.64 -28.90
C GLU A 7 -5.96 -6.04 -27.57
N ASP A 8 -7.24 -5.69 -27.42
CA ASP A 8 -7.79 -5.15 -26.17
C ASP A 8 -7.76 -6.22 -25.06
N TYR A 9 -8.16 -7.45 -25.42
CA TYR A 9 -8.11 -8.55 -24.46
C TYR A 9 -6.69 -8.89 -24.07
N GLN A 10 -5.75 -8.84 -25.02
CA GLN A 10 -4.35 -9.06 -24.71
C GLN A 10 -3.81 -8.00 -23.75
N ALA A 11 -4.15 -6.73 -23.97
CA ALA A 11 -3.72 -5.64 -23.10
C ALA A 11 -4.30 -5.77 -21.69
N LEU A 12 -5.59 -6.14 -21.59
CA LEU A 12 -6.21 -6.38 -20.27
C LEU A 12 -5.54 -7.52 -19.51
N ALA A 13 -5.24 -8.61 -20.20
CA ALA A 13 -4.55 -9.75 -19.59
C ALA A 13 -3.12 -9.39 -19.18
N GLU A 14 -2.41 -8.63 -20.02
CA GLU A 14 -1.05 -8.20 -19.72
C GLU A 14 -0.99 -7.25 -18.54
N PHE A 15 -1.96 -6.35 -18.42
CA PHE A 15 -2.06 -5.46 -17.26
C PHE A 15 -2.13 -6.25 -15.95
N ARG A 16 -3.01 -7.24 -15.91
CA ARG A 16 -3.16 -8.06 -14.71
C ARG A 16 -1.92 -8.90 -14.44
N TYR A 17 -1.29 -9.43 -15.46
CA TYR A 17 -0.07 -10.22 -15.33
C TYR A 17 1.07 -9.40 -14.72
N LEU A 18 1.31 -8.19 -15.24
CA LEU A 18 2.36 -7.30 -14.73
C LEU A 18 2.08 -6.89 -13.28
N LEU A 19 0.81 -6.59 -12.98
CA LEU A 19 0.40 -6.24 -11.63
C LEU A 19 0.64 -7.41 -10.65
N ARG A 20 0.26 -8.63 -11.05
CA ARG A 20 0.48 -9.82 -10.21
C ARG A 20 1.97 -10.11 -9.98
N LYS A 21 2.80 -9.92 -10.99
CA LYS A 21 4.26 -10.10 -10.84
C LYS A 21 4.81 -9.15 -9.79
N PHE A 22 4.38 -7.88 -9.82
CA PHE A 22 4.80 -6.92 -8.82
C PHE A 22 4.28 -7.29 -7.43
N LEU A 23 3.01 -7.64 -7.32
CA LEU A 23 2.40 -8.00 -6.02
C LEU A 23 3.04 -9.24 -5.42
N ARG A 24 3.40 -10.23 -6.25
CA ARG A 24 4.09 -11.42 -5.79
C ARG A 24 5.49 -11.09 -5.28
N PHE A 25 6.23 -10.26 -6.01
CA PHE A 25 7.53 -9.77 -5.57
C PHE A 25 7.41 -9.11 -4.20
N SER A 26 6.46 -8.18 -4.06
CA SER A 26 6.22 -7.45 -2.82
C SER A 26 5.93 -8.39 -1.66
N LYS A 27 5.02 -9.33 -1.85
CA LYS A 27 4.63 -10.30 -0.84
C LYS A 27 5.83 -11.12 -0.33
N ASP A 28 6.62 -11.65 -1.26
CA ASP A 28 7.77 -12.49 -0.91
C ASP A 28 8.86 -11.67 -0.22
N PHE A 29 9.16 -10.49 -0.75
CA PHE A 29 10.16 -9.59 -0.19
C PHE A 29 9.79 -9.16 1.24
N LEU A 30 8.55 -8.72 1.45
CA LEU A 30 8.08 -8.27 2.76
C LEU A 30 8.10 -9.38 3.80
N ARG A 31 7.68 -10.57 3.40
CA ARG A 31 7.66 -11.72 4.30
C ARG A 31 9.07 -12.11 4.73
N THR A 32 10.00 -12.22 3.80
CA THR A 32 11.36 -12.68 4.09
C THR A 32 12.21 -11.62 4.77
N THR A 33 12.01 -10.35 4.47
CA THR A 33 12.84 -9.25 4.96
C THR A 33 12.34 -8.68 6.28
N ALA A 34 11.02 -8.56 6.46
CA ALA A 34 10.44 -7.84 7.59
C ALA A 34 9.33 -8.61 8.33
N GLY A 35 8.94 -9.78 7.84
CA GLY A 35 7.82 -10.51 8.44
C GLY A 35 6.50 -9.77 8.33
N LEU A 36 6.33 -8.95 7.29
CA LEU A 36 5.11 -8.20 7.04
C LEU A 36 4.34 -8.80 5.88
N ASN A 37 3.02 -8.61 5.88
CA ASN A 37 2.21 -8.85 4.68
C ASN A 37 2.06 -7.53 3.90
N PRO A 38 1.58 -7.59 2.64
CA PRO A 38 1.44 -6.37 1.82
C PRO A 38 0.55 -5.30 2.45
N GLU A 39 -0.55 -5.67 3.10
CA GLU A 39 -1.47 -4.71 3.70
C GLU A 39 -0.82 -3.96 4.86
N GLN A 40 0.00 -4.63 5.66
CA GLN A 40 0.76 -4.00 6.73
C GLN A 40 1.77 -2.99 6.17
N TYR A 41 2.48 -3.36 5.12
CA TYR A 41 3.42 -2.45 4.45
C TYR A 41 2.67 -1.24 3.87
N GLU A 42 1.56 -1.48 3.18
CA GLU A 42 0.75 -0.42 2.58
C GLU A 42 0.23 0.54 3.64
N ALA A 43 -0.13 0.03 4.83
CA ALA A 43 -0.53 0.87 5.96
C ALA A 43 0.63 1.75 6.43
N LEU A 44 1.82 1.17 6.60
CA LEU A 44 3.02 1.93 6.98
C LEU A 44 3.33 3.01 5.94
N LEU A 45 3.23 2.67 4.68
CA LEU A 45 3.50 3.60 3.57
C LEU A 45 2.49 4.76 3.57
N ALA A 46 1.21 4.46 3.80
CA ALA A 46 0.17 5.48 3.85
C ALA A 46 0.40 6.45 5.02
N VAL A 47 0.76 5.90 6.18
CA VAL A 47 1.05 6.72 7.36
C VAL A 47 2.28 7.58 7.11
N LYS A 48 3.34 7.02 6.53
CA LYS A 48 4.53 7.79 6.15
C LYS A 48 4.20 8.95 5.23
N ALA A 49 3.35 8.71 4.23
CA ALA A 49 3.08 9.67 3.18
C ALA A 49 2.09 10.77 3.62
N PHE A 50 1.12 10.44 4.46
CA PHE A 50 -0.05 11.30 4.66
C PHE A 50 -0.40 11.63 6.11
N ALA A 51 0.37 11.14 7.09
CA ALA A 51 0.04 11.36 8.50
C ALA A 51 0.41 12.74 9.04
N ALA A 52 1.38 13.42 8.42
CA ALA A 52 1.79 14.73 8.92
C ALA A 52 0.70 15.77 8.65
N PRO A 53 0.44 16.74 9.56
CA PRO A 53 1.08 16.87 10.88
C PRO A 53 0.36 16.13 12.01
N VAL A 54 -0.88 15.70 11.84
CA VAL A 54 -1.73 15.22 12.94
C VAL A 54 -1.95 13.70 13.00
N GLY A 55 -1.52 12.97 11.98
CA GLY A 55 -1.76 11.53 11.87
C GLY A 55 -2.90 11.20 10.92
N LEU A 56 -3.05 9.92 10.59
CA LEU A 56 -4.16 9.40 9.79
C LEU A 56 -5.21 8.77 10.71
N THR A 57 -6.49 8.99 10.40
CA THR A 57 -7.57 8.27 11.08
C THR A 57 -7.66 6.84 10.54
N ILE A 58 -8.29 5.95 11.30
CA ILE A 58 -8.55 4.59 10.85
C ILE A 58 -9.44 4.59 9.61
N SER A 59 -10.41 5.50 9.54
CA SER A 59 -11.29 5.62 8.36
C SER A 59 -10.52 6.00 7.10
N GLU A 60 -9.61 6.97 7.20
CA GLU A 60 -8.76 7.35 6.08
C GLU A 60 -7.87 6.19 5.63
N LEU A 61 -7.33 5.44 6.59
CA LEU A 61 -6.50 4.29 6.31
C LEU A 61 -7.30 3.18 5.62
N SER A 62 -8.51 2.88 6.10
CA SER A 62 -9.36 1.84 5.49
C SER A 62 -9.69 2.17 4.05
N GLU A 63 -9.94 3.45 3.74
CA GLU A 63 -10.22 3.91 2.37
C GLU A 63 -8.98 3.70 1.48
N ARG A 64 -7.80 4.09 1.94
CA ARG A 64 -6.59 3.91 1.15
C ARG A 64 -6.24 2.45 0.91
N LEU A 65 -6.47 1.60 1.91
CA LEU A 65 -6.21 0.17 1.79
C LEU A 65 -7.34 -0.57 1.05
N GLN A 66 -8.46 0.09 0.83
CA GLN A 66 -9.67 -0.52 0.22
C GLN A 66 -10.08 -1.77 0.98
N VAL A 67 -10.14 -1.65 2.30
CA VAL A 67 -10.58 -2.72 3.21
C VAL A 67 -11.68 -2.19 4.11
N LYS A 68 -12.40 -3.08 4.75
CA LYS A 68 -13.43 -2.71 5.72
C LYS A 68 -12.79 -2.09 6.96
N HIS A 69 -13.54 -1.26 7.66
CA HIS A 69 -13.06 -0.56 8.84
C HIS A 69 -12.45 -1.52 9.88
N HIS A 70 -13.14 -2.62 10.20
CA HIS A 70 -12.62 -3.58 11.18
C HIS A 70 -11.34 -4.28 10.72
N SER A 71 -11.16 -4.47 9.41
CA SER A 71 -9.90 -5.00 8.87
C SER A 71 -8.77 -4.01 9.06
N ALA A 72 -9.03 -2.71 8.84
CA ALA A 72 -8.04 -1.67 9.09
C ALA A 72 -7.66 -1.61 10.57
N VAL A 73 -8.64 -1.75 11.47
CA VAL A 73 -8.37 -1.81 12.93
C VAL A 73 -7.42 -2.97 13.24
N ASN A 74 -7.67 -4.15 12.67
CA ASN A 74 -6.83 -5.32 12.91
C ASN A 74 -5.41 -5.13 12.38
N ILE A 75 -5.26 -4.51 11.21
CA ILE A 75 -3.94 -4.20 10.63
C ILE A 75 -3.19 -3.25 11.57
N VAL A 76 -3.85 -2.21 12.02
CA VAL A 76 -3.28 -1.22 12.96
C VAL A 76 -2.87 -1.88 14.28
N ASP A 77 -3.75 -2.72 14.85
CA ASP A 77 -3.46 -3.41 16.10
C ASP A 77 -2.16 -4.23 16.01
N ARG A 78 -1.97 -4.96 14.92
CA ARG A 78 -0.77 -5.76 14.73
C ARG A 78 0.48 -4.90 14.58
N LEU A 79 0.38 -3.77 13.90
CA LEU A 79 1.49 -2.84 13.76
C LEU A 79 1.83 -2.14 15.07
N VAL A 80 0.82 -1.84 15.90
CA VAL A 80 1.03 -1.31 17.26
C VAL A 80 1.76 -2.35 18.13
N GLU A 81 1.34 -3.61 18.07
CA GLU A 81 2.01 -4.70 18.80
C GLU A 81 3.49 -4.80 18.44
N ARG A 82 3.83 -4.59 17.19
CA ARG A 82 5.22 -4.61 16.70
C ARG A 82 5.95 -3.28 16.94
N LYS A 83 5.29 -2.32 17.56
CA LYS A 83 5.85 -0.99 17.88
C LYS A 83 6.29 -0.20 16.65
N LEU A 84 5.59 -0.41 15.54
CA LEU A 84 5.86 0.29 14.28
C LEU A 84 5.01 1.55 14.11
N ILE A 85 3.84 1.56 14.73
CA ILE A 85 2.96 2.74 14.77
C ILE A 85 2.43 2.95 16.18
N THR A 86 1.97 4.18 16.43
CA THR A 86 1.23 4.54 17.63
C THR A 86 -0.19 4.93 17.26
N ARG A 87 -1.08 4.80 18.21
CA ARG A 87 -2.48 5.17 18.06
C ARG A 87 -2.82 6.18 19.15
N GLU A 88 -3.11 7.41 18.75
CA GLU A 88 -3.39 8.50 19.68
C GLU A 88 -4.78 9.07 19.46
N ALA A 89 -5.43 9.51 20.55
CA ALA A 89 -6.72 10.19 20.47
C ALA A 89 -6.51 11.61 19.89
N GLY A 90 -7.44 12.04 19.02
CA GLY A 90 -7.41 13.40 18.50
C GLY A 90 -7.75 14.41 19.59
N GLU A 91 -7.16 15.62 19.51
CA GLU A 91 -7.39 16.69 20.49
C GLU A 91 -8.84 17.14 20.54
N THR A 92 -9.52 17.17 19.39
CA THR A 92 -10.88 17.70 19.25
C THR A 92 -11.96 16.63 19.32
N ASP A 93 -11.62 15.36 19.06
CA ASP A 93 -12.54 14.24 19.11
C ASP A 93 -11.81 12.99 19.58
N ARG A 94 -12.08 12.62 20.84
CA ARG A 94 -11.46 11.44 21.46
C ARG A 94 -11.88 10.12 20.80
N ARG A 95 -12.95 10.13 19.98
CA ARG A 95 -13.40 8.95 19.25
C ARG A 95 -12.56 8.71 18.00
N ARG A 96 -11.96 9.79 17.45
CA ARG A 96 -11.09 9.70 16.28
C ARG A 96 -9.66 9.46 16.74
N ARG A 97 -9.21 8.24 16.57
CA ARG A 97 -7.84 7.90 16.86
C ARG A 97 -7.00 8.13 15.60
N HIS A 98 -5.87 8.76 15.80
CA HIS A 98 -4.90 9.02 14.74
C HIS A 98 -3.73 8.08 14.88
N VAL A 99 -3.21 7.60 13.76
CA VAL A 99 -2.04 6.72 13.73
C VAL A 99 -0.85 7.48 13.16
N GLN A 100 0.32 7.25 13.77
CA GLN A 100 1.59 7.82 13.35
C GLN A 100 2.67 6.76 13.44
N LEU A 101 3.73 6.94 12.65
CA LEU A 101 4.88 6.04 12.73
C LEU A 101 5.68 6.28 14.00
N THR A 102 6.20 5.21 14.57
CA THR A 102 7.26 5.29 15.58
C THR A 102 8.60 5.50 14.87
N ALA A 103 9.66 5.78 15.64
CA ALA A 103 11.01 5.84 15.08
C ALA A 103 11.39 4.51 14.41
N LYS A 104 10.98 3.39 15.00
CA LYS A 104 11.20 2.05 14.44
C LYS A 104 10.45 1.86 13.13
N GLY A 105 9.18 2.30 13.07
CA GLY A 105 8.37 2.25 11.85
C GLY A 105 8.94 3.12 10.75
N GLU A 106 9.38 4.32 11.09
CA GLU A 106 10.03 5.25 10.16
C GLU A 106 11.26 4.60 9.52
N LYS A 107 12.12 4.02 10.34
CA LYS A 107 13.35 3.35 9.88
C LYS A 107 13.02 2.17 8.97
N LEU A 108 12.01 1.38 9.33
CA LEU A 108 11.64 0.22 8.54
C LEU A 108 11.10 0.62 7.16
N ILE A 109 10.22 1.62 7.10
CA ILE A 109 9.67 2.05 5.80
C ILE A 109 10.77 2.66 4.91
N GLU A 110 11.75 3.34 5.50
CA GLU A 110 12.89 3.87 4.77
C GLU A 110 13.76 2.77 4.16
N GLU A 111 13.77 1.59 4.74
CA GLU A 111 14.49 0.43 4.20
C GLU A 111 13.67 -0.31 3.13
N LEU A 112 12.35 -0.42 3.31
CA LEU A 112 11.48 -1.22 2.43
C LEU A 112 11.03 -0.47 1.17
N ALA A 113 10.75 0.83 1.28
CA ALA A 113 10.20 1.60 0.17
C ALA A 113 11.14 1.71 -1.04
N PRO A 114 12.44 1.96 -0.86
CA PRO A 114 13.35 2.05 -2.02
C PRO A 114 13.42 0.78 -2.86
N VAL A 115 13.31 -0.40 -2.23
CA VAL A 115 13.31 -1.68 -2.94
C VAL A 115 12.06 -1.81 -3.82
N HIS A 116 10.90 -1.42 -3.28
CA HIS A 116 9.65 -1.40 -4.05
C HIS A 116 9.71 -0.39 -5.20
N ARG A 117 10.26 0.79 -4.95
CA ARG A 117 10.42 1.82 -5.98
C ARG A 117 11.28 1.29 -7.14
N LYS A 118 12.38 0.63 -6.83
CA LYS A 118 13.26 0.03 -7.84
C LYS A 118 12.52 -1.00 -8.67
N GLU A 119 11.76 -1.87 -8.03
CA GLU A 119 10.99 -2.91 -8.74
C GLU A 119 9.93 -2.30 -9.66
N ILE A 120 9.23 -1.27 -9.21
CA ILE A 120 8.24 -0.56 -10.03
C ILE A 120 8.94 0.10 -11.23
N ARG A 121 10.09 0.73 -11.02
CA ARG A 121 10.84 1.37 -12.10
C ARG A 121 11.26 0.35 -13.16
N MET A 122 11.69 -0.83 -12.76
CA MET A 122 12.09 -1.89 -13.68
C MET A 122 10.93 -2.39 -14.55
N ARG A 123 9.71 -2.33 -14.03
CA ARG A 123 8.50 -2.78 -14.74
C ARG A 123 7.77 -1.66 -15.46
N SER A 124 8.17 -0.42 -15.24
CA SER A 124 7.41 0.75 -15.68
C SER A 124 7.27 0.86 -17.20
N ALA A 125 8.31 0.55 -17.96
CA ALA A 125 8.27 0.64 -19.42
C ALA A 125 7.18 -0.25 -20.04
N GLU A 126 7.11 -1.50 -19.58
CA GLU A 126 6.08 -2.44 -20.04
C GLU A 126 4.68 -2.02 -19.62
N MET A 127 4.54 -1.58 -18.35
CA MET A 127 3.25 -1.14 -17.82
C MET A 127 2.73 0.09 -18.56
N ILE A 128 3.60 1.05 -18.87
CA ILE A 128 3.24 2.25 -19.62
C ILE A 128 2.72 1.88 -21.00
N LYS A 129 3.37 0.95 -21.70
CA LYS A 129 2.90 0.49 -23.02
C LYS A 129 1.50 -0.11 -22.95
N VAL A 130 1.26 -0.94 -21.94
CA VAL A 130 -0.05 -1.57 -21.75
C VAL A 130 -1.12 -0.51 -21.50
N LEU A 131 -0.84 0.44 -20.61
CA LEU A 131 -1.77 1.52 -20.28
C LEU A 131 -2.07 2.40 -21.51
N GLU A 132 -1.07 2.68 -22.33
CA GLU A 132 -1.26 3.46 -23.56
C GLU A 132 -2.19 2.75 -24.54
N ARG A 133 -2.07 1.42 -24.66
CA ARG A 133 -3.00 0.63 -25.51
C ARG A 133 -4.42 0.70 -24.98
N LEU A 134 -4.60 0.58 -23.66
CA LEU A 134 -5.93 0.59 -23.03
C LEU A 134 -6.59 1.97 -23.05
N ARG A 135 -5.79 3.02 -23.14
CA ARG A 135 -6.29 4.39 -23.14
C ARG A 135 -6.87 4.84 -24.50
N LYS A 136 -6.54 4.17 -25.56
CA LYS A 136 -7.00 4.53 -26.92
C LYS A 136 -8.46 4.18 -27.18
#